data_66ca32fc41fa90187fd0c620f9b47510
#
_entry.id   66ca32fc41fa90187fd0c620f9b47510
#
_cell.length_a   1.000
_cell.length_b   1.000
_cell.length_c   1.000
_cell.angle_alpha   90.00
_cell.angle_beta   90.00
_cell.angle_gamma   90.00
#
_symmetry.space_group_name_H-M   'P 1'
#
loop_
_entity.id
_entity.type
_entity.pdbx_description
1 polymer ?
#
loop_
_entity_poly.entity_id
_entity_poly.type
_entity_poly.pdbx_seq_one_letter_code
_entity_poly.pdbx_strand_id
1 'polypeptide(L)'
;HSTSSAASDVYKRQVFGFLDRNALFAGQWQLRKTQQQSREEYDAMLKEKAEPVLQQWMDRCLQESLLTPRAAYGYFPVGRDGNALRVFDASGETELGRFDLPRQRSGNRYCIADFFQDMTADGRPADVLPMQAVTMGDKASEVAQELFKGDQYSDYLYFHGLAVQMAEAMAEWVHARIRRELGFADPDGMPLRDVLAQRYRGSRYSFGYPACPNVADSRQQLSWLGADRIGLSMDASDQLSPEQSTTALVALHSKARYFSA
;
A
#
# COMPACT_ATOMS: atom_id res chain seq x y z
N HIS A 1 -15.22 25.06 -10.79
CA HIS A 1 -15.51 24.06 -9.76
C HIS A 1 -16.02 22.70 -10.28
N SER A 2 -16.32 22.52 -11.57
CA SER A 2 -16.79 21.24 -12.13
C SER A 2 -15.68 20.32 -12.64
N THR A 3 -14.44 20.79 -12.79
CA THR A 3 -13.30 20.00 -13.28
C THR A 3 -12.69 19.07 -12.23
N SER A 4 -12.93 19.33 -10.95
CA SER A 4 -12.38 18.53 -9.83
C SER A 4 -13.07 17.17 -9.66
N SER A 5 -14.38 17.03 -9.92
CA SER A 5 -15.11 15.78 -9.73
C SER A 5 -14.80 14.76 -10.84
N ALA A 6 -14.80 15.19 -12.11
CA ALA A 6 -14.53 14.32 -13.24
C ALA A 6 -13.09 13.75 -13.21
N ALA A 7 -12.10 14.58 -12.84
CA ALA A 7 -10.72 14.12 -12.66
C ALA A 7 -10.61 13.12 -11.50
N SER A 8 -11.36 13.33 -10.41
CA SER A 8 -11.42 12.40 -9.27
C SER A 8 -11.99 11.04 -9.68
N ASP A 9 -13.02 10.99 -10.51
CA ASP A 9 -13.67 9.75 -10.92
C ASP A 9 -12.82 8.95 -11.91
N VAL A 10 -12.14 9.61 -12.83
CA VAL A 10 -11.15 8.97 -13.72
C VAL A 10 -10.04 8.34 -12.88
N TYR A 11 -9.56 9.04 -11.88
CA TYR A 11 -8.51 8.56 -10.98
C TYR A 11 -8.97 7.33 -10.16
N LYS A 12 -10.18 7.38 -9.60
CA LYS A 12 -10.77 6.23 -8.88
C LYS A 12 -10.87 5.00 -9.79
N ARG A 13 -11.31 5.17 -11.03
CA ARG A 13 -11.38 4.07 -12.01
C ARG A 13 -10.01 3.48 -12.33
N GLN A 14 -8.97 4.30 -12.42
CA GLN A 14 -7.59 3.81 -12.60
C GLN A 14 -7.13 2.96 -11.42
N VAL A 15 -7.41 3.39 -10.19
CA VAL A 15 -7.07 2.62 -8.97
C VAL A 15 -7.85 1.31 -8.91
N PHE A 16 -9.14 1.28 -9.29
CA PHE A 16 -9.91 0.04 -9.41
C PHE A 16 -9.24 -0.99 -10.35
N GLY A 17 -8.52 -0.53 -11.36
CA GLY A 17 -7.76 -1.39 -12.26
C GLY A 17 -6.64 -2.18 -11.59
N PHE A 18 -6.21 -1.79 -10.39
CA PHE A 18 -5.19 -2.49 -9.59
C PHE A 18 -5.80 -3.35 -8.47
N LEU A 19 -7.12 -3.48 -8.39
CA LEU A 19 -7.78 -4.24 -7.33
C LEU A 19 -7.46 -5.74 -7.42
N ASP A 20 -6.95 -6.29 -6.32
CA ASP A 20 -6.77 -7.74 -6.17
C ASP A 20 -8.09 -8.40 -5.75
N ARG A 21 -8.82 -8.94 -6.74
CA ARG A 21 -10.09 -9.63 -6.51
C ARG A 21 -9.92 -10.88 -5.66
N ASN A 22 -8.81 -11.60 -5.77
CA ASN A 22 -8.58 -12.80 -4.96
C ASN A 22 -8.39 -12.43 -3.49
N ALA A 23 -7.59 -11.40 -3.20
CA ALA A 23 -7.42 -10.88 -1.84
C ALA A 23 -8.74 -10.35 -1.28
N LEU A 24 -9.55 -9.66 -2.11
CA LEU A 24 -10.86 -9.17 -1.70
C LEU A 24 -11.82 -10.33 -1.38
N PHE A 25 -12.04 -11.24 -2.33
CA PHE A 25 -13.06 -12.28 -2.20
C PHE A 25 -12.68 -13.34 -1.17
N ALA A 26 -11.49 -13.91 -1.25
CA ALA A 26 -11.06 -14.96 -0.35
C ALA A 26 -10.53 -14.43 1.00
N GLY A 27 -9.86 -13.28 1.00
CA GLY A 27 -9.29 -12.67 2.19
C GLY A 27 -10.31 -11.87 2.98
N GLN A 28 -10.83 -10.78 2.40
CA GLN A 28 -11.71 -9.85 3.10
C GLN A 28 -13.15 -10.38 3.23
N TRP A 29 -13.74 -10.86 2.14
CA TRP A 29 -15.13 -11.34 2.13
C TRP A 29 -15.25 -12.79 2.56
N GLN A 30 -14.14 -13.49 2.80
CA GLN A 30 -14.07 -14.88 3.29
C GLN A 30 -14.74 -15.90 2.36
N LEU A 31 -14.90 -15.58 1.09
CA LEU A 31 -15.43 -16.46 0.06
C LEU A 31 -14.33 -17.43 -0.42
N ARG A 32 -13.97 -18.38 0.43
CA ARG A 32 -12.89 -19.32 0.14
C ARG A 32 -13.39 -20.56 -0.59
N LYS A 33 -12.55 -21.09 -1.48
CA LYS A 33 -12.77 -22.39 -2.11
C LYS A 33 -12.81 -23.49 -1.05
N THR A 34 -13.84 -24.33 -1.05
CA THR A 34 -13.91 -25.51 -0.19
C THR A 34 -13.12 -26.68 -0.79
N GLN A 35 -12.85 -27.71 0.03
CA GLN A 35 -12.15 -28.91 -0.46
C GLN A 35 -12.97 -29.71 -1.47
N GLN A 36 -14.31 -29.64 -1.38
CA GLN A 36 -15.22 -30.36 -2.26
C GLN A 36 -15.49 -29.65 -3.59
N GLN A 37 -15.16 -28.36 -3.72
CA GLN A 37 -15.35 -27.61 -4.96
C GLN A 37 -14.20 -27.83 -5.93
N SER A 38 -14.52 -27.98 -7.21
CA SER A 38 -13.55 -27.82 -8.28
C SER A 38 -13.14 -26.35 -8.44
N ARG A 39 -12.12 -26.07 -9.23
CA ARG A 39 -11.73 -24.69 -9.53
C ARG A 39 -12.80 -23.98 -10.36
N GLU A 40 -13.37 -24.69 -11.32
CA GLU A 40 -14.41 -24.19 -12.21
C GLU A 40 -15.70 -23.84 -11.43
N GLU A 41 -16.11 -24.69 -10.49
CA GLU A 41 -17.26 -24.41 -9.62
C GLU A 41 -17.03 -23.19 -8.72
N TYR A 42 -15.83 -23.03 -8.19
CA TYR A 42 -15.48 -21.86 -7.38
C TYR A 42 -15.47 -20.58 -8.24
N ASP A 43 -14.86 -20.59 -9.40
CA ASP A 43 -14.83 -19.44 -10.29
C ASP A 43 -16.24 -19.06 -10.79
N ALA A 44 -17.11 -20.04 -11.05
CA ALA A 44 -18.52 -19.81 -11.39
C ALA A 44 -19.29 -19.18 -10.22
N MET A 45 -19.06 -19.64 -8.99
CA MET A 45 -19.67 -19.08 -7.79
C MET A 45 -19.23 -17.61 -7.57
N LEU A 46 -17.95 -17.30 -7.76
CA LEU A 46 -17.47 -15.92 -7.64
C LEU A 46 -18.10 -15.01 -8.70
N LYS A 47 -18.20 -15.48 -9.93
CA LYS A 47 -18.82 -14.74 -11.03
C LYS A 47 -20.30 -14.48 -10.80
N GLU A 48 -21.02 -15.43 -10.27
CA GLU A 48 -22.48 -15.33 -10.01
C GLU A 48 -22.80 -14.51 -8.77
N LYS A 49 -22.03 -14.68 -7.67
CA LYS A 49 -22.38 -14.13 -6.34
C LYS A 49 -21.50 -12.96 -5.91
N ALA A 50 -20.22 -12.99 -6.21
CA ALA A 50 -19.28 -11.99 -5.70
C ALA A 50 -19.13 -10.78 -6.65
N GLU A 51 -18.96 -11.02 -7.94
CA GLU A 51 -18.77 -9.94 -8.92
C GLU A 51 -19.95 -8.94 -8.98
N PRO A 52 -21.22 -9.36 -8.93
CA PRO A 52 -22.34 -8.40 -8.89
C PRO A 52 -22.32 -7.51 -7.64
N VAL A 53 -21.97 -8.08 -6.49
CA VAL A 53 -21.85 -7.33 -5.22
C VAL A 53 -20.69 -6.33 -5.31
N LEU A 54 -19.55 -6.76 -5.87
CA LEU A 54 -18.42 -5.87 -6.09
C LEU A 54 -18.81 -4.71 -7.02
N GLN A 55 -19.46 -5.00 -8.14
CA GLN A 55 -19.89 -3.96 -9.08
C GLN A 55 -20.84 -2.96 -8.41
N GLN A 56 -21.82 -3.44 -7.64
CA GLN A 56 -22.74 -2.60 -6.90
C GLN A 56 -22.00 -1.65 -5.93
N TRP A 57 -21.05 -2.15 -5.17
CA TRP A 57 -20.28 -1.34 -4.23
C TRP A 57 -19.33 -0.37 -4.94
N MET A 58 -18.71 -0.78 -6.05
CA MET A 58 -17.89 0.13 -6.86
C MET A 58 -18.73 1.30 -7.42
N ASP A 59 -19.91 1.00 -7.92
CA ASP A 59 -20.83 2.03 -8.44
C ASP A 59 -21.28 2.99 -7.32
N ARG A 60 -21.61 2.47 -6.14
CA ARG A 60 -21.93 3.29 -4.96
C ARG A 60 -20.74 4.16 -4.54
N CYS A 61 -19.54 3.61 -4.52
CA CYS A 61 -18.33 4.38 -4.19
C CYS A 61 -18.12 5.56 -5.13
N LEU A 62 -18.47 5.41 -6.41
CA LEU A 62 -18.39 6.50 -7.39
C LEU A 62 -19.52 7.50 -7.21
N GLN A 63 -20.76 7.03 -7.14
CA GLN A 63 -21.96 7.88 -7.12
C GLN A 63 -22.09 8.66 -5.81
N GLU A 64 -21.82 8.02 -4.68
CA GLU A 64 -21.96 8.60 -3.34
C GLU A 64 -20.63 9.17 -2.80
N SER A 65 -19.54 9.06 -3.58
CA SER A 65 -18.19 9.47 -3.18
C SER A 65 -17.77 8.90 -1.83
N LEU A 66 -18.01 7.58 -1.63
CA LEU A 66 -17.71 6.89 -0.36
C LEU A 66 -16.22 6.74 -0.11
N LEU A 67 -15.41 6.71 -1.16
CA LEU A 67 -13.94 6.67 -1.09
C LEU A 67 -13.36 7.96 -1.66
N THR A 68 -12.37 8.51 -0.97
CA THR A 68 -11.57 9.66 -1.40
C THR A 68 -10.08 9.28 -1.42
N PRO A 69 -9.65 8.50 -2.44
CA PRO A 69 -8.26 8.05 -2.53
C PRO A 69 -7.29 9.23 -2.57
N ARG A 70 -6.30 9.22 -1.68
CA ARG A 70 -5.23 10.22 -1.63
C ARG A 70 -3.91 9.54 -1.34
N ALA A 71 -2.83 10.10 -1.86
CA ALA A 71 -1.48 9.63 -1.60
C ALA A 71 -0.53 10.80 -1.30
N ALA A 72 0.39 10.57 -0.39
CA ALA A 72 1.61 11.33 -0.23
C ALA A 72 2.78 10.38 -0.49
N TYR A 73 3.70 10.76 -1.35
CA TYR A 73 4.93 10.03 -1.60
C TYR A 73 6.09 10.98 -1.85
N GLY A 74 7.29 10.51 -1.63
CA GLY A 74 8.48 11.32 -1.80
C GLY A 74 9.74 10.49 -1.88
N TYR A 75 10.82 11.14 -2.22
CA TYR A 75 12.16 10.58 -2.42
C TYR A 75 13.11 11.20 -1.42
N PHE A 76 13.76 10.36 -0.62
CA PHE A 76 14.65 10.82 0.45
C PHE A 76 16.07 10.30 0.21
N PRO A 77 17.08 11.17 0.26
CA PRO A 77 18.46 10.70 0.30
C PRO A 77 18.65 9.74 1.48
N VAL A 78 19.30 8.61 1.22
CA VAL A 78 19.46 7.53 2.20
C VAL A 78 20.81 6.88 2.04
N GLY A 79 21.34 6.33 3.12
CA GLY A 79 22.50 5.46 3.10
C GLY A 79 22.37 4.35 4.12
N ARG A 80 22.86 3.17 3.78
CA ARG A 80 22.91 2.03 4.68
C ARG A 80 24.02 2.23 5.71
N ASP A 81 23.70 1.92 6.96
CA ASP A 81 24.65 1.84 8.08
C ASP A 81 24.38 0.53 8.83
N GLY A 82 25.10 -0.53 8.45
CA GLY A 82 24.83 -1.88 8.93
C GLY A 82 23.44 -2.39 8.55
N ASN A 83 22.59 -2.63 9.54
CA ASN A 83 21.19 -3.02 9.35
C ASN A 83 20.22 -1.83 9.41
N ALA A 84 20.72 -0.61 9.44
CA ALA A 84 19.91 0.58 9.49
C ALA A 84 19.92 1.34 8.16
N LEU A 85 18.88 2.11 7.93
CA LEU A 85 18.78 3.13 6.90
C LEU A 85 18.81 4.51 7.58
N ARG A 86 19.81 5.31 7.28
CA ARG A 86 19.89 6.72 7.71
C ARG A 86 19.27 7.58 6.62
N VAL A 87 18.26 8.34 7.00
CA VAL A 87 17.43 9.14 6.08
C VAL A 87 17.74 10.61 6.25
N PHE A 88 17.86 11.31 5.14
CA PHE A 88 18.27 12.70 5.10
C PHE A 88 17.22 13.59 4.43
N ASP A 89 17.32 14.88 4.68
CA ASP A 89 16.55 15.89 3.96
C ASP A 89 16.96 15.98 2.47
N ALA A 90 16.25 16.78 1.70
CA ALA A 90 16.48 16.90 0.25
C ALA A 90 17.89 17.40 -0.11
N SER A 91 18.59 18.09 0.79
CA SER A 91 19.99 18.50 0.59
C SER A 91 20.98 17.35 0.75
N GLY A 92 20.59 16.29 1.47
CA GLY A 92 21.49 15.20 1.87
C GLY A 92 22.48 15.57 2.98
N GLU A 93 22.30 16.73 3.61
CA GLU A 93 23.19 17.23 4.67
C GLU A 93 22.65 17.02 6.08
N THR A 94 21.31 17.14 6.25
CA THR A 94 20.65 17.00 7.56
C THR A 94 20.02 15.63 7.67
N GLU A 95 20.48 14.82 8.64
CA GLU A 95 19.83 13.56 8.97
C GLU A 95 18.48 13.83 9.63
N LEU A 96 17.41 13.31 9.03
CA LEU A 96 16.05 13.38 9.57
C LEU A 96 15.80 12.32 10.63
N GLY A 97 16.42 11.15 10.49
CA GLY A 97 16.30 10.02 11.38
C GLY A 97 16.78 8.72 10.75
N ARG A 98 16.49 7.62 11.41
CA ARG A 98 16.91 6.28 10.95
C ARG A 98 15.84 5.23 11.20
N PHE A 99 15.90 4.17 10.41
CA PHE A 99 15.14 2.94 10.60
C PHE A 99 16.10 1.80 10.92
N ASP A 100 15.98 1.24 12.11
CA ASP A 100 16.70 0.03 12.51
C ASP A 100 15.91 -1.20 12.07
N LEU A 101 16.46 -2.01 11.20
CA LEU A 101 15.75 -3.05 10.48
C LEU A 101 16.27 -4.43 10.85
N PRO A 102 15.39 -5.41 11.11
CA PRO A 102 15.83 -6.74 11.46
C PRO A 102 16.44 -7.48 10.27
N ARG A 103 17.38 -8.35 10.56
CA ARG A 103 17.94 -9.30 9.59
C ARG A 103 17.31 -10.67 9.78
N GLN A 104 16.97 -11.35 8.69
CA GLN A 104 16.53 -12.74 8.72
C GLN A 104 17.54 -13.62 9.45
N ARG A 105 17.04 -14.50 10.31
CA ARG A 105 17.86 -15.45 11.06
C ARG A 105 18.29 -16.65 10.22
N SER A 106 17.54 -16.97 9.16
CA SER A 106 17.76 -18.14 8.29
C SER A 106 17.49 -17.78 6.81
N GLY A 107 17.69 -18.73 5.93
CA GLY A 107 17.49 -18.54 4.49
C GLY A 107 18.53 -17.61 3.87
N ASN A 108 18.08 -16.63 3.12
CA ASN A 108 18.95 -15.67 2.44
C ASN A 108 19.53 -14.60 3.37
N ARG A 109 19.10 -14.57 4.63
CA ARG A 109 19.53 -13.61 5.66
C ARG A 109 19.36 -12.14 5.22
N TYR A 110 18.31 -11.85 4.49
CA TYR A 110 17.99 -10.49 4.03
C TYR A 110 17.68 -9.54 5.19
N CYS A 111 18.11 -8.29 5.00
CA CYS A 111 17.63 -7.11 5.69
C CYS A 111 17.19 -6.09 4.62
N ILE A 112 16.16 -5.30 4.85
CA ILE A 112 15.74 -4.28 3.86
C ILE A 112 16.92 -3.34 3.54
N ALA A 113 17.77 -3.03 4.51
CA ALA A 113 18.94 -2.19 4.30
C ALA A 113 19.90 -2.71 3.23
N ASP A 114 19.95 -4.03 2.98
CA ASP A 114 20.82 -4.62 1.95
C ASP A 114 20.47 -4.20 0.52
N PHE A 115 19.28 -3.65 0.33
CA PHE A 115 18.81 -3.17 -0.99
C PHE A 115 19.21 -1.73 -1.29
N PHE A 116 19.98 -1.10 -0.41
CA PHE A 116 20.47 0.28 -0.54
C PHE A 116 21.98 0.34 -0.45
N GLN A 117 22.55 1.38 -1.04
CA GLN A 117 23.99 1.63 -0.98
C GLN A 117 24.42 2.05 0.43
N ASP A 118 25.66 1.69 0.80
CA ASP A 118 26.27 2.16 2.04
C ASP A 118 26.41 3.70 2.05
N MET A 119 26.48 4.26 3.25
CA MET A 119 26.95 5.63 3.40
C MET A 119 28.30 5.79 2.74
N THR A 120 28.54 6.92 2.13
CA THR A 120 29.89 7.24 1.59
C THR A 120 30.92 7.36 2.73
N ALA A 121 32.20 7.30 2.39
CA ALA A 121 33.29 7.39 3.37
C ALA A 121 33.31 8.72 4.15
N ASP A 122 32.78 9.79 3.53
CA ASP A 122 32.63 11.11 4.14
C ASP A 122 31.27 11.30 4.85
N GLY A 123 30.51 10.21 5.04
CA GLY A 123 29.28 10.18 5.82
C GLY A 123 28.05 10.75 5.11
N ARG A 124 28.05 10.78 3.78
CA ARG A 124 26.90 11.25 2.99
C ARG A 124 26.00 10.10 2.53
N PRO A 125 24.69 10.37 2.30
CA PRO A 125 23.81 9.39 1.67
C PRO A 125 24.22 9.13 0.22
N ALA A 126 24.17 7.87 -0.21
CA ALA A 126 24.59 7.45 -1.56
C ALA A 126 23.44 6.86 -2.39
N ASP A 127 22.24 6.82 -1.86
CA ASP A 127 21.06 6.21 -2.49
C ASP A 127 19.80 7.04 -2.23
N VAL A 128 18.68 6.57 -2.75
CA VAL A 128 17.36 7.19 -2.60
C VAL A 128 16.37 6.18 -2.03
N LEU A 129 15.65 6.56 -0.98
CA LEU A 129 14.54 5.82 -0.39
C LEU A 129 13.23 6.47 -0.81
N PRO A 130 12.48 5.88 -1.75
CA PRO A 130 11.10 6.26 -1.96
C PRO A 130 10.24 5.80 -0.77
N MET A 131 9.34 6.66 -0.34
CA MET A 131 8.34 6.33 0.66
C MET A 131 6.97 6.75 0.19
N GLN A 132 5.93 6.02 0.60
CA GLN A 132 4.55 6.34 0.26
C GLN A 132 3.61 6.12 1.43
N ALA A 133 2.53 6.89 1.43
CA ALA A 133 1.39 6.78 2.34
C ALA A 133 0.12 7.01 1.54
N VAL A 134 -0.88 6.14 1.70
CA VAL A 134 -2.15 6.21 0.97
C VAL A 134 -3.30 6.05 1.94
N THR A 135 -4.44 6.67 1.61
CA THR A 135 -5.67 6.58 2.40
C THR A 135 -6.90 6.60 1.48
N MET A 136 -7.97 5.97 1.95
CA MET A 136 -9.30 6.05 1.30
C MET A 136 -10.16 7.17 1.87
N GLY A 137 -9.67 7.92 2.85
CA GLY A 137 -10.32 9.09 3.46
C GLY A 137 -11.24 8.76 4.64
N ASP A 138 -11.62 9.79 5.39
CA ASP A 138 -12.41 9.66 6.62
C ASP A 138 -13.80 9.08 6.37
N LYS A 139 -14.44 9.46 5.26
CA LYS A 139 -15.78 8.97 4.90
C LYS A 139 -15.85 7.44 4.80
N ALA A 140 -14.78 6.79 4.33
CA ALA A 140 -14.71 5.33 4.30
C ALA A 140 -14.83 4.71 5.70
N SER A 141 -14.12 5.27 6.69
CA SER A 141 -14.20 4.82 8.07
C SER A 141 -15.56 5.13 8.70
N GLU A 142 -16.13 6.29 8.43
CA GLU A 142 -17.46 6.70 8.92
C GLU A 142 -18.54 5.75 8.42
N VAL A 143 -18.58 5.50 7.10
CA VAL A 143 -19.57 4.58 6.49
C VAL A 143 -19.41 3.16 7.02
N ALA A 144 -18.18 2.66 7.15
CA ALA A 144 -17.92 1.34 7.71
C ALA A 144 -18.44 1.24 9.16
N GLN A 145 -18.22 2.26 9.99
CA GLN A 145 -18.71 2.30 11.36
C GLN A 145 -20.24 2.38 11.44
N GLU A 146 -20.86 3.17 10.55
CA GLU A 146 -22.33 3.27 10.48
C GLU A 146 -22.96 1.92 10.13
N LEU A 147 -22.42 1.21 9.14
CA LEU A 147 -22.90 -0.12 8.75
C LEU A 147 -22.72 -1.13 9.89
N PHE A 148 -21.61 -1.10 10.59
CA PHE A 148 -21.34 -1.97 11.72
C PHE A 148 -22.31 -1.72 12.89
N LYS A 149 -22.53 -0.45 13.27
CA LYS A 149 -23.45 -0.05 14.34
C LYS A 149 -24.91 -0.28 14.00
N GLY A 150 -25.26 -0.26 12.71
CA GLY A 150 -26.62 -0.50 12.21
C GLY A 150 -26.97 -1.96 12.02
N ASP A 151 -26.18 -2.90 12.55
CA ASP A 151 -26.34 -4.35 12.40
C ASP A 151 -26.37 -4.83 10.93
N GLN A 152 -25.82 -4.03 10.01
CA GLN A 152 -25.68 -4.35 8.59
C GLN A 152 -24.33 -5.05 8.34
N TYR A 153 -24.14 -6.19 9.02
CA TYR A 153 -22.82 -6.84 9.06
C TYR A 153 -22.30 -7.27 7.68
N SER A 154 -23.17 -7.78 6.81
CA SER A 154 -22.78 -8.18 5.45
C SER A 154 -22.30 -6.98 4.62
N ASP A 155 -23.05 -5.87 4.68
CA ASP A 155 -22.68 -4.63 3.97
C ASP A 155 -21.39 -4.03 4.55
N TYR A 156 -21.23 -4.08 5.88
CA TYR A 156 -19.97 -3.70 6.52
C TYR A 156 -18.80 -4.53 5.99
N LEU A 157 -18.94 -5.86 5.96
CA LEU A 157 -17.89 -6.76 5.48
C LEU A 157 -17.52 -6.47 4.03
N TYR A 158 -18.51 -6.25 3.17
CA TYR A 158 -18.30 -5.96 1.76
C TYR A 158 -17.62 -4.60 1.57
N PHE A 159 -18.17 -3.56 2.16
CA PHE A 159 -17.65 -2.21 2.00
C PHE A 159 -16.29 -2.02 2.66
N HIS A 160 -16.12 -2.43 3.91
CA HIS A 160 -14.85 -2.32 4.63
C HIS A 160 -13.75 -3.10 3.90
N GLY A 161 -14.03 -4.34 3.52
CA GLY A 161 -13.08 -5.17 2.76
C GLY A 161 -12.69 -4.55 1.43
N LEU A 162 -13.66 -3.98 0.69
CA LEU A 162 -13.37 -3.24 -0.54
C LEU A 162 -12.48 -2.03 -0.27
N ALA A 163 -12.80 -1.22 0.73
CA ALA A 163 -12.04 -0.02 1.07
C ALA A 163 -10.59 -0.34 1.47
N VAL A 164 -10.38 -1.42 2.24
CA VAL A 164 -9.02 -1.92 2.58
C VAL A 164 -8.27 -2.34 1.32
N GLN A 165 -8.89 -3.13 0.43
CA GLN A 165 -8.24 -3.56 -0.81
C GLN A 165 -8.04 -2.40 -1.80
N MET A 166 -8.86 -1.37 -1.75
CA MET A 166 -8.63 -0.13 -2.53
C MET A 166 -7.43 0.66 -2.02
N ALA A 167 -7.14 0.66 -0.72
CA ALA A 167 -5.90 1.24 -0.19
C ALA A 167 -4.68 0.48 -0.72
N GLU A 168 -4.72 -0.85 -0.76
CA GLU A 168 -3.66 -1.67 -1.35
C GLU A 168 -3.51 -1.44 -2.87
N ALA A 169 -4.62 -1.34 -3.60
CA ALA A 169 -4.63 -1.00 -5.02
C ALA A 169 -4.01 0.39 -5.29
N MET A 170 -4.30 1.35 -4.44
CA MET A 170 -3.69 2.69 -4.49
C MET A 170 -2.20 2.64 -4.22
N ALA A 171 -1.78 1.85 -3.24
CA ALA A 171 -0.36 1.64 -2.94
C ALA A 171 0.38 1.02 -4.14
N GLU A 172 -0.24 0.07 -4.84
CA GLU A 172 0.30 -0.54 -6.06
C GLU A 172 0.42 0.49 -7.20
N TRP A 173 -0.62 1.30 -7.40
CA TRP A 173 -0.62 2.36 -8.40
C TRP A 173 0.47 3.41 -8.13
N VAL A 174 0.64 3.85 -6.88
CA VAL A 174 1.72 4.79 -6.48
C VAL A 174 3.09 4.16 -6.68
N HIS A 175 3.26 2.88 -6.33
CA HIS A 175 4.52 2.16 -6.51
C HIS A 175 4.90 2.06 -8.00
N ALA A 176 3.91 1.78 -8.89
CA ALA A 176 4.14 1.81 -10.34
C ALA A 176 4.58 3.20 -10.83
N ARG A 177 3.99 4.25 -10.28
CA ARG A 177 4.39 5.64 -10.56
C ARG A 177 5.82 5.93 -10.09
N ILE A 178 6.18 5.52 -8.88
CA ILE A 178 7.54 5.65 -8.32
C ILE A 178 8.56 4.95 -9.24
N ARG A 179 8.28 3.71 -9.67
CA ARG A 179 9.16 3.00 -10.62
C ARG A 179 9.35 3.79 -11.91
N ARG A 180 8.28 4.34 -12.46
CA ARG A 180 8.34 5.13 -13.70
C ARG A 180 9.16 6.40 -13.52
N GLU A 181 8.94 7.16 -12.46
CA GLU A 181 9.63 8.41 -12.17
C GLU A 181 11.13 8.21 -11.94
N LEU A 182 11.53 7.05 -11.40
CA LEU A 182 12.94 6.71 -11.15
C LEU A 182 13.59 5.89 -12.29
N GLY A 183 12.93 5.78 -13.45
CA GLY A 183 13.51 5.14 -14.64
C GLY A 183 13.39 3.62 -14.67
N PHE A 184 12.53 3.01 -13.85
CA PHE A 184 12.28 1.58 -13.78
C PHE A 184 10.82 1.23 -14.15
N ALA A 185 10.27 1.94 -15.13
CA ALA A 185 8.90 1.70 -15.60
C ALA A 185 8.65 0.23 -15.92
N ASP A 186 7.45 -0.24 -15.58
CA ASP A 186 7.02 -1.57 -15.98
C ASP A 186 6.87 -1.65 -17.50
N PRO A 187 7.03 -2.82 -18.11
CA PRO A 187 6.76 -3.01 -19.53
C PRO A 187 5.34 -2.57 -19.90
N ASP A 188 5.19 -1.92 -21.05
CA ASP A 188 3.87 -1.54 -21.56
C ASP A 188 2.95 -2.75 -21.66
N GLY A 189 1.73 -2.60 -21.15
CA GLY A 189 0.73 -3.66 -21.17
C GLY A 189 1.00 -4.81 -20.20
N MET A 190 1.83 -4.62 -19.18
CA MET A 190 2.04 -5.62 -18.12
C MET A 190 0.70 -6.10 -17.56
N PRO A 191 0.37 -7.39 -17.62
CA PRO A 191 -0.91 -7.91 -17.13
C PRO A 191 -1.06 -7.68 -15.62
N LEU A 192 -2.28 -7.37 -15.16
CA LEU A 192 -2.57 -7.16 -13.73
C LEU A 192 -2.09 -8.34 -12.85
N ARG A 193 -2.27 -9.58 -13.32
CA ARG A 193 -1.79 -10.78 -12.62
C ARG A 193 -0.28 -10.74 -12.33
N ASP A 194 0.51 -10.16 -13.24
CA ASP A 194 1.97 -10.07 -13.10
C ASP A 194 2.33 -8.91 -12.16
N VAL A 195 1.57 -7.82 -12.18
CA VAL A 195 1.68 -6.73 -11.21
C VAL A 195 1.38 -7.24 -9.80
N LEU A 196 0.27 -7.93 -9.60
CA LEU A 196 -0.14 -8.49 -8.30
C LEU A 196 0.82 -9.59 -7.81
N ALA A 197 1.45 -10.31 -8.73
CA ALA A 197 2.53 -11.26 -8.42
C ALA A 197 3.91 -10.59 -8.19
N GLN A 198 3.95 -9.26 -8.20
CA GLN A 198 5.17 -8.46 -8.01
C GLN A 198 6.32 -8.85 -8.97
N ARG A 199 5.99 -9.11 -10.24
CA ARG A 199 6.97 -9.43 -11.29
C ARG A 199 7.70 -8.21 -11.85
N TYR A 200 7.49 -7.06 -11.26
CA TYR A 200 8.22 -5.83 -11.54
C TYR A 200 9.49 -5.73 -10.69
N ARG A 201 10.31 -4.74 -10.96
CA ARG A 201 11.52 -4.45 -10.20
C ARG A 201 11.18 -3.83 -8.84
N GLY A 202 11.77 -4.37 -7.79
CA GLY A 202 11.65 -3.81 -6.44
C GLY A 202 10.52 -4.43 -5.60
N SER A 203 10.36 -3.90 -4.39
CA SER A 203 9.34 -4.35 -3.43
C SER A 203 8.94 -3.22 -2.50
N ARG A 204 7.72 -3.32 -1.93
CA ARG A 204 7.23 -2.47 -0.85
C ARG A 204 7.32 -3.20 0.48
N TYR A 205 7.63 -2.44 1.53
CA TYR A 205 7.70 -2.93 2.91
C TYR A 205 6.93 -1.99 3.82
N SER A 206 5.92 -2.51 4.49
CA SER A 206 5.09 -1.75 5.43
C SER A 206 5.51 -2.05 6.87
N PHE A 207 5.59 -1.01 7.71
CA PHE A 207 5.87 -1.19 9.13
C PHE A 207 4.76 -2.00 9.81
N GLY A 208 5.15 -2.83 10.79
CA GLY A 208 4.26 -3.78 11.45
C GLY A 208 4.29 -5.19 10.84
N TYR A 209 4.93 -5.37 9.68
CA TYR A 209 5.15 -6.68 9.06
C TYR A 209 6.55 -7.22 9.38
N PRO A 210 6.79 -8.54 9.23
CA PRO A 210 8.02 -9.17 9.72
C PRO A 210 9.33 -8.56 9.24
N ALA A 211 9.39 -8.02 8.01
CA ALA A 211 10.61 -7.39 7.50
C ALA A 211 10.95 -6.04 8.16
N CYS A 212 9.96 -5.35 8.74
CA CYS A 212 10.09 -4.09 9.48
C CYS A 212 9.00 -3.99 10.56
N PRO A 213 9.13 -4.73 11.68
CA PRO A 213 8.05 -4.95 12.63
C PRO A 213 7.69 -3.76 13.51
N ASN A 214 8.56 -2.74 13.61
CA ASN A 214 8.31 -1.60 14.47
C ASN A 214 7.27 -0.65 13.85
N VAL A 215 6.01 -0.77 14.27
CA VAL A 215 4.90 0.07 13.78
C VAL A 215 5.13 1.56 14.07
N ALA A 216 5.79 1.88 15.20
CA ALA A 216 6.04 3.27 15.60
C ALA A 216 6.91 4.05 14.60
N ASP A 217 7.73 3.37 13.79
CA ASP A 217 8.52 3.99 12.73
C ASP A 217 7.66 4.64 11.63
N SER A 218 6.41 4.22 11.49
CA SER A 218 5.45 4.89 10.61
C SER A 218 5.23 6.36 10.97
N ARG A 219 5.39 6.75 12.25
CA ARG A 219 5.26 8.16 12.68
C ARG A 219 6.30 9.05 12.00
N GLN A 220 7.55 8.59 11.94
CA GLN A 220 8.61 9.32 11.26
C GLN A 220 8.29 9.42 9.75
N GLN A 221 7.92 8.29 9.14
CA GLN A 221 7.56 8.24 7.72
C GLN A 221 6.42 9.20 7.39
N LEU A 222 5.33 9.19 8.14
CA LEU A 222 4.19 10.09 7.93
C LEU A 222 4.58 11.56 8.09
N SER A 223 5.40 11.87 9.12
CA SER A 223 5.89 13.22 9.36
C SER A 223 6.73 13.74 8.18
N TRP A 224 7.69 12.94 7.71
CA TRP A 224 8.56 13.36 6.59
C TRP A 224 7.80 13.47 5.26
N LEU A 225 6.77 12.66 5.06
CA LEU A 225 5.88 12.76 3.89
C LEU A 225 4.88 13.92 3.96
N GLY A 226 4.69 14.52 5.14
CA GLY A 226 3.63 15.50 5.36
C GLY A 226 2.25 14.89 5.12
N ALA A 227 2.01 13.70 5.66
CA ALA A 227 0.80 12.91 5.41
C ALA A 227 -0.47 13.54 5.99
N ASP A 228 -0.35 14.49 6.91
CA ASP A 228 -1.45 15.33 7.39
C ASP A 228 -2.16 16.08 6.25
N ARG A 229 -1.45 16.44 5.19
CA ARG A 229 -2.02 17.10 3.99
C ARG A 229 -3.06 16.24 3.26
N ILE A 230 -2.98 14.93 3.42
CA ILE A 230 -3.95 13.98 2.85
C ILE A 230 -4.95 13.46 3.89
N GLY A 231 -4.91 14.01 5.11
CA GLY A 231 -5.78 13.60 6.21
C GLY A 231 -5.37 12.28 6.87
N LEU A 232 -4.11 11.86 6.72
CA LEU A 232 -3.61 10.61 7.31
C LEU A 232 -2.72 10.89 8.51
N SER A 233 -3.01 10.23 9.62
CA SER A 233 -2.29 10.32 10.88
C SER A 233 -2.17 8.97 11.57
N MET A 234 -1.48 8.94 12.70
CA MET A 234 -1.48 7.79 13.62
C MET A 234 -2.04 8.22 14.98
N ASP A 235 -2.87 7.36 15.55
CA ASP A 235 -3.38 7.55 16.91
C ASP A 235 -2.36 7.17 18.00
N ALA A 236 -2.75 7.28 19.26
CA ALA A 236 -1.89 6.97 20.41
C ALA A 236 -1.55 5.46 20.52
N SER A 237 -2.27 4.60 19.84
CA SER A 237 -2.08 3.15 19.81
C SER A 237 -1.30 2.67 18.57
N ASP A 238 -0.64 3.58 17.86
CA ASP A 238 0.09 3.32 16.63
C ASP A 238 -0.76 2.76 15.48
N GLN A 239 -2.07 3.10 15.46
CA GLN A 239 -2.96 2.76 14.37
C GLN A 239 -3.09 3.92 13.39
N LEU A 240 -3.14 3.60 12.08
CA LEU A 240 -3.42 4.59 11.05
C LEU A 240 -4.88 5.08 11.13
N SER A 241 -5.06 6.37 10.98
CA SER A 241 -6.37 7.01 10.89
C SER A 241 -6.42 7.94 9.66
N PRO A 242 -7.34 7.73 8.70
CA PRO A 242 -8.38 6.69 8.63
C PRO A 242 -7.83 5.26 8.58
N GLU A 243 -8.64 4.28 9.03
CA GLU A 243 -8.25 2.87 9.10
C GLU A 243 -7.89 2.26 7.74
N GLN A 244 -8.63 2.64 6.69
CA GLN A 244 -8.41 2.17 5.31
C GLN A 244 -7.26 2.94 4.66
N SER A 245 -6.08 2.72 5.19
CA SER A 245 -4.83 3.40 4.82
C SER A 245 -3.65 2.44 4.93
N THR A 246 -2.59 2.71 4.19
CA THR A 246 -1.33 1.95 4.30
C THR A 246 -0.13 2.83 3.99
N THR A 247 1.03 2.44 4.51
CA THR A 247 2.31 3.11 4.27
C THR A 247 3.33 2.10 3.76
N ALA A 248 4.34 2.54 3.05
CA ALA A 248 5.44 1.66 2.66
C ALA A 248 6.76 2.40 2.46
N LEU A 249 7.84 1.71 2.79
CA LEU A 249 9.17 1.92 2.23
C LEU A 249 9.25 1.19 0.90
N VAL A 250 9.91 1.78 -0.09
CA VAL A 250 10.09 1.18 -1.42
C VAL A 250 11.58 0.94 -1.69
N ALA A 251 11.94 -0.30 -1.99
CA ALA A 251 13.28 -0.65 -2.45
C ALA A 251 13.24 -1.03 -3.93
N LEU A 252 13.96 -0.31 -4.78
CA LEU A 252 13.98 -0.55 -6.24
C LEU A 252 15.15 -1.43 -6.69
N HIS A 253 15.83 -2.07 -5.76
CA HIS A 253 16.89 -3.02 -6.09
C HIS A 253 16.33 -4.24 -6.83
N SER A 254 17.04 -4.74 -7.83
CA SER A 254 16.58 -5.87 -8.67
C SER A 254 16.34 -7.17 -7.89
N LYS A 255 16.99 -7.34 -6.75
CA LYS A 255 16.83 -8.49 -5.85
C LYS A 255 15.83 -8.25 -4.72
N ALA A 256 15.28 -7.05 -4.59
CA ALA A 256 14.31 -6.75 -3.55
C ALA A 256 13.05 -7.59 -3.76
N ARG A 257 12.65 -8.29 -2.70
CA ARG A 257 11.43 -9.13 -2.62
C ARG A 257 10.87 -9.02 -1.23
N TYR A 258 9.59 -9.34 -1.09
CA TYR A 258 9.04 -9.51 0.24
C TYR A 258 9.67 -10.74 0.92
N PHE A 259 9.98 -10.60 2.19
CA PHE A 259 10.52 -11.67 3.05
C PHE A 259 10.04 -11.50 4.49
N SER A 260 10.07 -12.57 5.26
CA SER A 260 9.88 -12.54 6.72
C SER A 260 11.23 -12.57 7.39
N ALA A 261 11.46 -11.66 8.33
CA ALA A 261 12.71 -11.59 9.12
C ALA A 261 12.56 -12.30 10.46
#